data_93a06406e411e26b8ae2b440ddbee3d1
#
_entry.id   93a06406e411e26b8ae2b440ddbee3d1
#
_cell.length_a   1.000
_cell.length_b   1.000
_cell.length_c   1.000
_cell.angle_alpha   90.00
_cell.angle_beta   90.00
_cell.angle_gamma   90.00
#
_symmetry.space_group_name_H-M   'P 1'
#
loop_
_entity.id
_entity.type
_entity.pdbx_description
1 polymer ?
#
loop_
_entity_poly.entity_id
_entity_poly.type
_entity_poly.pdbx_seq_one_letter_code
_entity_poly.pdbx_strand_id
1 'polypeptide(L)'
;IDVNNEEMIKLSNVNIPIVDVRRSSEWDQTGVIPNSILLTFFDEEGNYNFDEWYEKLQLKINVTDPIILICRSGYRSKIVANMMDKEFNTTIYNAQSGMNSWISEKLITVEPQTN
;
A
#
# COMPACT_ATOMS: atom_id res chain seq x y z
N ILE A 1 -2.06 -0.20 -12.35
CA ILE A 1 -0.82 -0.58 -13.06
C ILE A 1 0.06 -1.40 -12.12
N ASP A 2 0.35 -2.62 -12.49
CA ASP A 2 1.23 -3.48 -11.70
C ASP A 2 2.69 -3.02 -11.85
N VAL A 3 3.40 -2.96 -10.73
CA VAL A 3 4.81 -2.58 -10.71
C VAL A 3 5.62 -3.58 -9.89
N ASN A 4 6.90 -3.75 -10.26
CA ASN A 4 7.84 -4.57 -9.52
C ASN A 4 8.60 -3.72 -8.49
N ASN A 5 9.51 -4.35 -7.73
CA ASN A 5 10.24 -3.65 -6.69
C ASN A 5 11.14 -2.54 -7.23
N GLU A 6 11.80 -2.77 -8.35
CA GLU A 6 12.66 -1.76 -8.96
C GLU A 6 11.86 -0.52 -9.38
N GLU A 7 10.72 -0.76 -10.02
CA GLU A 7 9.81 0.33 -10.41
C GLU A 7 9.27 1.07 -9.19
N MET A 8 8.92 0.33 -8.13
CA MET A 8 8.40 0.91 -6.90
C MET A 8 9.44 1.82 -6.23
N ILE A 9 10.70 1.41 -6.22
CA ILE A 9 11.79 2.22 -5.69
C ILE A 9 11.93 3.51 -6.48
N LYS A 10 11.89 3.44 -7.81
CA LYS A 10 11.97 4.62 -8.67
C LYS A 10 10.83 5.60 -8.41
N LEU A 11 9.61 5.08 -8.28
CA LEU A 11 8.43 5.89 -8.00
C LEU A 11 8.52 6.55 -6.62
N SER A 12 8.97 5.81 -5.62
CA SER A 12 9.17 6.32 -4.27
C SER A 12 10.22 7.45 -4.25
N ASN A 13 11.25 7.34 -5.07
CA ASN A 13 12.31 8.35 -5.16
C ASN A 13 11.83 9.68 -5.74
N VAL A 14 10.71 9.68 -6.46
CA VAL A 14 10.07 10.91 -6.93
C VAL A 14 8.84 11.27 -6.08
N ASN A 15 8.83 10.79 -4.84
CA ASN A 15 7.85 11.14 -3.80
C ASN A 15 6.43 10.62 -4.02
N ILE A 16 6.27 9.54 -4.79
CA ILE A 16 4.99 8.86 -4.88
C ILE A 16 4.83 7.99 -3.61
N PRO A 17 3.79 8.24 -2.80
CA PRO A 17 3.66 7.53 -1.52
C PRO A 17 3.29 6.06 -1.70
N ILE A 18 3.78 5.24 -0.78
CA ILE A 18 3.43 3.82 -0.69
C ILE A 18 2.44 3.66 0.47
N VAL A 19 1.29 3.06 0.19
CA VAL A 19 0.26 2.79 1.20
C VAL A 19 0.21 1.29 1.44
N ASP A 20 0.56 0.87 2.66
CA ASP A 20 0.53 -0.53 3.07
C ASP A 20 -0.85 -0.84 3.64
N VAL A 21 -1.62 -1.63 2.90
CA VAL A 21 -3.02 -1.92 3.25
C VAL A 21 -3.19 -3.19 4.08
N ARG A 22 -2.06 -3.79 4.52
CA ARG A 22 -2.08 -5.00 5.34
C ARG A 22 -2.60 -4.72 6.75
N ARG A 23 -2.72 -5.78 7.55
CA ARG A 23 -3.12 -5.69 8.96
C ARG A 23 -1.92 -5.39 9.85
N SER A 24 -2.18 -4.83 11.03
CA SER A 24 -1.12 -4.48 11.99
C SER A 24 -0.29 -5.69 12.42
N SER A 25 -0.89 -6.86 12.53
CA SER A 25 -0.16 -8.10 12.85
C SER A 25 0.90 -8.44 11.80
N GLU A 26 0.61 -8.16 10.53
CA GLU A 26 1.56 -8.38 9.45
C GLU A 26 2.71 -7.36 9.50
N TRP A 27 2.41 -6.11 9.82
CA TRP A 27 3.45 -5.09 9.99
C TRP A 27 4.42 -5.45 11.11
N ASP A 28 3.89 -5.97 12.21
CA ASP A 28 4.70 -6.38 13.36
C ASP A 28 5.59 -7.58 13.03
N GLN A 29 5.09 -8.50 12.21
CA GLN A 29 5.85 -9.69 11.83
C GLN A 29 7.01 -9.42 10.88
N THR A 30 6.80 -8.56 9.90
CA THR A 30 7.74 -8.39 8.80
C THR A 30 8.47 -7.05 8.80
N GLY A 31 7.96 -6.08 9.54
CA GLY A 31 8.32 -4.69 9.33
C GLY A 31 7.62 -4.12 8.12
N VAL A 32 7.90 -2.88 7.81
CA VAL A 32 7.27 -2.12 6.73
C VAL A 32 8.32 -1.39 5.91
N ILE A 33 7.96 -0.98 4.70
CA ILE A 33 8.84 -0.17 3.87
C ILE A 33 8.99 1.21 4.54
N PRO A 34 10.22 1.75 4.64
CA PRO A 34 10.42 3.06 5.24
C PRO A 34 9.53 4.13 4.61
N ASN A 35 8.91 4.96 5.45
CA ASN A 35 8.03 6.06 5.05
C ASN A 35 6.72 5.64 4.41
N SER A 36 6.39 4.34 4.39
CA SER A 36 5.08 3.90 3.91
C SER A 36 3.98 4.35 4.87
N ILE A 37 2.81 4.58 4.31
CA ILE A 37 1.62 4.94 5.07
C ILE A 37 0.91 3.65 5.45
N LEU A 38 0.66 3.45 6.74
CA LEU A 38 0.06 2.23 7.25
C LEU A 38 -1.45 2.44 7.42
N LEU A 39 -2.23 1.83 6.54
CA LEU A 39 -3.68 2.04 6.55
C LEU A 39 -4.41 0.77 6.11
N THR A 40 -4.74 -0.08 7.07
CA THR A 40 -5.40 -1.37 6.85
C THR A 40 -6.72 -1.20 6.11
N PHE A 41 -6.91 -1.99 5.05
CA PHE A 41 -8.15 -1.96 4.27
C PHE A 41 -9.14 -3.05 4.69
N PHE A 42 -8.70 -4.32 4.71
CA PHE A 42 -9.55 -5.44 5.15
C PHE A 42 -9.30 -5.77 6.61
N ASP A 43 -10.37 -5.98 7.39
CA ASP A 43 -10.24 -6.47 8.76
C ASP A 43 -9.94 -7.98 8.80
N GLU A 44 -9.88 -8.56 10.00
CA GLU A 44 -9.50 -9.97 10.15
C GLU A 44 -10.55 -10.93 9.59
N GLU A 45 -11.79 -10.51 9.48
CA GLU A 45 -12.86 -11.28 8.86
C GLU A 45 -12.98 -11.04 7.36
N GLY A 46 -12.14 -10.17 6.79
CA GLY A 46 -12.19 -9.84 5.37
C GLY A 46 -13.20 -8.76 5.02
N ASN A 47 -13.76 -8.09 6.01
CA ASN A 47 -14.70 -7.00 5.81
C ASN A 47 -13.96 -5.69 5.57
N TYR A 48 -14.61 -4.77 4.86
CA TYR A 48 -14.03 -3.46 4.59
C TYR A 48 -15.13 -2.40 4.50
N ASN A 49 -14.72 -1.14 4.67
CA ASN A 49 -15.57 0.02 4.41
C ASN A 49 -14.75 1.00 3.58
N PHE A 50 -15.00 1.04 2.28
CA PHE A 50 -14.22 1.84 1.35
C PHE A 50 -14.28 3.33 1.70
N ASP A 51 -15.46 3.85 1.97
CA ASP A 51 -15.65 5.28 2.23
C ASP A 51 -14.88 5.74 3.47
N GLU A 52 -14.93 4.96 4.55
CA GLU A 52 -14.20 5.25 5.78
C GLU A 52 -12.69 5.16 5.56
N TRP A 53 -12.21 4.15 4.86
CA TRP A 53 -10.80 3.99 4.54
C TRP A 53 -10.31 5.13 3.67
N TYR A 54 -11.07 5.50 2.66
CA TYR A 54 -10.74 6.59 1.76
C TYR A 54 -10.67 7.93 2.48
N GLU A 55 -11.62 8.18 3.40
CA GLU A 55 -11.61 9.38 4.22
C GLU A 55 -10.33 9.49 5.05
N LYS A 56 -9.88 8.38 5.65
CA LYS A 56 -8.62 8.33 6.38
C LYS A 56 -7.42 8.58 5.47
N LEU A 57 -7.45 8.03 4.25
CA LEU A 57 -6.39 8.23 3.27
C LEU A 57 -6.26 9.69 2.90
N GLN A 58 -7.37 10.38 2.71
CA GLN A 58 -7.39 11.81 2.36
C GLN A 58 -6.73 12.69 3.41
N LEU A 59 -6.71 12.25 4.67
CA LEU A 59 -6.03 12.99 5.73
C LEU A 59 -4.50 12.84 5.66
N LYS A 60 -4.00 11.89 4.91
CA LYS A 60 -2.58 11.56 4.87
C LYS A 60 -1.90 11.94 3.57
N ILE A 61 -2.62 11.97 2.46
CA ILE A 61 -2.06 12.26 1.13
C ILE A 61 -3.04 13.12 0.32
N ASN A 62 -2.51 13.67 -0.78
CA ASN A 62 -3.35 14.30 -1.80
C ASN A 62 -3.82 13.21 -2.77
N VAL A 63 -5.11 12.87 -2.69
CA VAL A 63 -5.69 11.75 -3.47
C VAL A 63 -5.82 12.03 -4.96
N THR A 64 -5.51 13.24 -5.42
CA THR A 64 -5.44 13.53 -6.85
C THR A 64 -4.09 13.14 -7.45
N ASP A 65 -3.09 12.86 -6.61
CA ASP A 65 -1.76 12.44 -7.03
C ASP A 65 -1.67 10.92 -7.09
N PRO A 66 -0.73 10.37 -7.88
CA PRO A 66 -0.52 8.91 -7.93
C PRO A 66 -0.14 8.34 -6.59
N ILE A 67 -0.51 7.08 -6.35
CA ILE A 67 -0.11 6.32 -5.16
C ILE A 67 0.27 4.90 -5.53
N ILE A 68 1.04 4.25 -4.65
CA ILE A 68 1.38 2.84 -4.74
C ILE A 68 0.68 2.11 -3.60
N LEU A 69 -0.03 1.04 -3.92
CA LEU A 69 -0.65 0.18 -2.90
C LEU A 69 0.17 -1.10 -2.76
N ILE A 70 0.39 -1.55 -1.53
CA ILE A 70 1.12 -2.79 -1.27
C ILE A 70 0.39 -3.61 -0.22
N CYS A 71 0.36 -4.93 -0.44
CA CYS A 71 -0.08 -5.91 0.54
C CYS A 71 0.96 -7.02 0.64
N ARG A 72 0.57 -8.21 1.09
CA ARG A 72 1.52 -9.31 1.26
C ARG A 72 1.97 -9.89 -0.09
N SER A 73 1.04 -10.18 -0.99
CA SER A 73 1.30 -10.90 -2.24
C SER A 73 0.84 -10.18 -3.51
N GLY A 74 0.24 -9.00 -3.37
CA GLY A 74 -0.32 -8.24 -4.50
C GLY A 74 -1.81 -8.45 -4.73
N TYR A 75 -2.44 -9.40 -4.05
CA TYR A 75 -3.86 -9.73 -4.27
C TYR A 75 -4.81 -8.71 -3.65
N ARG A 76 -4.68 -8.44 -2.34
CA ARG A 76 -5.55 -7.49 -1.64
C ARG A 76 -5.37 -6.08 -2.19
N SER A 77 -4.14 -5.66 -2.42
CA SER A 77 -3.85 -4.33 -2.95
C SER A 77 -4.40 -4.13 -4.35
N LYS A 78 -4.44 -5.20 -5.16
CA LYS A 78 -5.06 -5.12 -6.49
C LYS A 78 -6.56 -4.88 -6.41
N ILE A 79 -7.23 -5.51 -5.45
CA ILE A 79 -8.66 -5.29 -5.22
C ILE A 79 -8.91 -3.82 -4.86
N VAL A 80 -8.12 -3.27 -3.95
CA VAL A 80 -8.23 -1.86 -3.54
C VAL A 80 -7.95 -0.93 -4.72
N ALA A 81 -6.91 -1.23 -5.49
CA ALA A 81 -6.56 -0.45 -6.68
C ALA A 81 -7.71 -0.40 -7.68
N ASN A 82 -8.36 -1.54 -7.91
CA ASN A 82 -9.49 -1.61 -8.83
C ASN A 82 -10.69 -0.81 -8.32
N MET A 83 -10.93 -0.80 -7.02
CA MET A 83 -11.99 0.02 -6.43
C MET A 83 -11.69 1.51 -6.61
N MET A 84 -10.44 1.92 -6.39
CA MET A 84 -10.03 3.30 -6.55
C MET A 84 -10.10 3.75 -8.00
N ASP A 85 -9.70 2.91 -8.95
CA ASP A 85 -9.75 3.23 -10.38
C ASP A 85 -11.15 3.58 -10.87
N LYS A 86 -12.18 2.96 -10.28
CA LYS A 86 -13.57 3.21 -10.66
C LYS A 86 -14.07 4.57 -10.17
N GLU A 87 -13.52 5.04 -9.06
CA GLU A 87 -14.04 6.24 -8.37
C GLU A 87 -13.19 7.48 -8.65
N PHE A 88 -11.91 7.31 -8.98
CA PHE A 88 -10.97 8.42 -9.01
C PHE A 88 -10.16 8.45 -10.29
N ASN A 89 -9.86 9.65 -10.73
CA ASN A 89 -9.11 9.90 -11.95
C ASN A 89 -7.63 10.17 -11.64
N THR A 90 -6.97 9.18 -11.04
CA THR A 90 -5.55 9.24 -10.75
C THR A 90 -4.90 7.89 -11.06
N THR A 91 -3.58 7.87 -11.13
CA THR A 91 -2.85 6.62 -11.38
C THR A 91 -2.65 5.86 -10.07
N ILE A 92 -3.13 4.63 -10.03
CA ILE A 92 -2.96 3.73 -8.90
C ILE A 92 -2.02 2.61 -9.31
N TYR A 93 -0.88 2.53 -8.64
CA TYR A 93 0.09 1.45 -8.85
C TYR A 93 -0.16 0.34 -7.84
N ASN A 94 -0.04 -0.90 -8.28
CA ASN A 94 -0.12 -2.07 -7.41
C ASN A 94 1.24 -2.74 -7.34
N ALA A 95 1.79 -2.90 -6.13
CA ALA A 95 3.02 -3.67 -5.93
C ALA A 95 2.72 -5.14 -6.22
N GLN A 96 3.05 -5.59 -7.41
CA GLN A 96 2.59 -6.86 -8.00
C GLN A 96 2.86 -8.09 -7.13
N SER A 97 4.01 -8.16 -6.51
CA SER A 97 4.40 -9.30 -5.67
C SER A 97 4.44 -8.97 -4.18
N GLY A 98 4.06 -7.75 -3.83
CA GLY A 98 3.88 -7.30 -2.46
C GLY A 98 5.11 -7.42 -1.58
N MET A 99 4.86 -7.45 -0.28
CA MET A 99 5.93 -7.56 0.72
C MET A 99 6.68 -8.88 0.66
N ASN A 100 6.06 -9.95 0.17
CA ASN A 100 6.75 -11.22 0.01
C ASN A 100 8.00 -11.08 -0.87
N SER A 101 7.86 -10.40 -2.01
CA SER A 101 8.98 -10.15 -2.91
C SER A 101 9.99 -9.16 -2.32
N TRP A 102 9.49 -8.10 -1.69
CA TRP A 102 10.34 -7.09 -1.06
C TRP A 102 11.29 -7.72 -0.04
N ILE A 103 10.74 -8.58 0.83
CA ILE A 103 11.51 -9.26 1.88
C ILE A 103 12.45 -10.30 1.27
N SER A 104 11.98 -11.06 0.28
CA SER A 104 12.79 -12.10 -0.36
C SER A 104 14.01 -11.50 -1.09
N GLU A 105 13.90 -10.28 -1.61
CA GLU A 105 15.01 -9.55 -2.21
C GLU A 105 15.86 -8.80 -1.19
N LYS A 106 15.57 -8.97 0.10
CA LYS A 106 16.30 -8.37 1.22
C LYS A 106 16.36 -6.85 1.17
N LEU A 107 15.31 -6.23 0.69
CA LEU A 107 15.19 -4.78 0.67
C LEU A 107 14.86 -4.26 2.08
N ILE A 108 15.14 -2.98 2.32
CA ILE A 108 15.06 -2.39 3.67
C ILE A 108 13.64 -2.40 4.20
N THR A 109 13.49 -2.85 5.46
CA THR A 109 12.27 -2.69 6.25
C THR A 109 12.60 -2.03 7.58
N VAL A 110 11.61 -1.39 8.17
CA VAL A 110 11.72 -0.77 9.50
C VAL A 110 10.53 -1.21 10.34
N GLU A 111 10.63 -0.99 11.66
CA GLU A 111 9.50 -1.26 12.54
C GLU A 111 8.35 -0.33 12.22
N PRO A 112 7.09 -0.81 12.32
CA PRO A 112 5.95 0.05 12.04
C PRO A 112 5.84 1.17 13.07
N GLN A 113 5.55 2.38 12.57
CA GLN A 113 5.30 3.55 13.41
C GLN A 113 3.84 3.96 13.19
N THR A 114 2.99 3.44 14.06
CA THR A 114 1.56 3.74 14.03
C THR A 114 1.25 4.79 15.10
N ASN A 115 1.16 5.98 14.71
CA ASN A 115 0.72 7.05 15.61
C ASN A 115 -0.77 7.28 15.47
#